data_60c8ed556f28b05276c768c6960572a0
#
_entry.id   60c8ed556f28b05276c768c6960572a0
#
_cell.length_a   1.000
_cell.length_b   1.000
_cell.length_c   1.000
_cell.angle_alpha   90.00
_cell.angle_beta   90.00
_cell.angle_gamma   90.00
#
_symmetry.space_group_name_H-M   'P 1'
#
loop_
_entity.id
_entity.type
_entity.pdbx_description
1 polymer ?
#
loop_
_entity_poly.entity_id
_entity_poly.type
_entity_poly.pdbx_seq_one_letter_code
_entity_poly.pdbx_strand_id
1 'polypeptide(L)'
;DVDFKRYVILGACNPPLAHRALSTEEEVGLLLPCNVIVYEADEGGTVVSIVDPIVMLGAGLNQALSPVAEEAAVRLRRVLAALEAE
;
A
#
# COMPACT_ATOMS: atom_id res chain seq x y z
N ASP A 1 26.31 -8.78 -2.45
CA ASP A 1 26.12 -10.21 -2.60
C ASP A 1 25.67 -10.86 -1.30
N VAL A 2 24.38 -10.93 -1.12
CA VAL A 2 23.79 -11.53 0.07
C VAL A 2 22.76 -12.56 -0.37
N ASP A 3 22.85 -13.77 0.18
CA ASP A 3 21.83 -14.78 -0.06
C ASP A 3 20.58 -14.43 0.73
N PHE A 4 19.49 -14.22 0.03
CA PHE A 4 18.21 -13.95 0.64
C PHE A 4 17.09 -14.61 -0.16
N LYS A 5 15.97 -14.87 0.46
CA LYS A 5 14.79 -15.38 -0.21
C LYS A 5 14.34 -14.43 -1.31
N ARG A 6 13.56 -14.90 -2.25
CA ARG A 6 12.99 -14.02 -3.26
C ARG A 6 12.05 -13.04 -2.59
N TYR A 7 12.30 -11.77 -2.85
CA TYR A 7 11.57 -10.69 -2.20
C TYR A 7 11.43 -9.53 -3.18
N VAL A 8 10.22 -9.06 -3.36
CA VAL A 8 9.92 -7.95 -4.29
C VAL A 8 9.14 -6.87 -3.56
N ILE A 9 9.52 -5.64 -3.77
CA ILE A 9 8.80 -4.47 -3.26
C ILE A 9 8.19 -3.75 -4.44
N LEU A 10 6.86 -3.62 -4.44
CA LEU A 10 6.13 -2.94 -5.50
C LEU A 10 5.53 -1.66 -4.95
N GLY A 11 5.62 -0.58 -5.72
CA GLY A 11 4.94 0.65 -5.38
C GLY A 11 3.60 0.70 -6.10
N ALA A 12 2.51 0.71 -5.35
CA ALA A 12 1.17 0.80 -5.91
C ALA A 12 0.70 2.25 -5.86
N CYS A 13 0.36 2.80 -7.02
CA CYS A 13 -0.08 4.18 -7.13
C CYS A 13 -1.33 4.28 -7.98
N ASN A 14 -2.31 5.03 -7.47
CA ASN A 14 -3.48 5.44 -8.23
C ASN A 14 -3.31 6.95 -8.45
N PRO A 15 -2.98 7.42 -9.68
CA PRO A 15 -2.67 8.83 -9.87
C PRO A 15 -3.76 9.81 -9.45
N PRO A 16 -5.06 9.58 -9.73
CA PRO A 16 -6.09 10.48 -9.22
C PRO A 16 -6.12 10.57 -7.70
N LEU A 17 -5.97 9.47 -6.99
CA LEU A 17 -5.93 9.47 -5.53
C LEU A 17 -4.66 10.13 -5.00
N ALA A 18 -3.53 9.89 -5.65
CA ALA A 18 -2.26 10.53 -5.27
C ALA A 18 -2.36 12.05 -5.45
N HIS A 19 -2.96 12.50 -6.54
CA HIS A 19 -3.16 13.92 -6.78
C HIS A 19 -4.05 14.56 -5.70
N ARG A 20 -5.13 13.88 -5.30
CA ARG A 20 -6.00 14.36 -4.22
C ARG A 20 -5.23 14.45 -2.90
N ALA A 21 -4.44 13.45 -2.60
CA ALA A 21 -3.64 13.44 -1.38
C ALA A 21 -2.62 14.56 -1.36
N LEU A 22 -1.86 14.72 -2.44
CA LEU A 22 -0.85 15.76 -2.54
C LEU A 22 -1.45 17.17 -2.53
N SER A 23 -2.64 17.34 -3.11
CA SER A 23 -3.35 18.60 -3.09
C SER A 23 -3.87 18.95 -1.69
N THR A 24 -4.12 17.95 -0.87
CA THR A 24 -4.59 18.12 0.51
C THR A 24 -3.41 18.37 1.46
N GLU A 25 -2.32 17.64 1.27
CA GLU A 25 -1.15 17.70 2.15
C GLU A 25 0.11 17.40 1.33
N GLU A 26 0.94 18.40 1.09
CA GLU A 26 2.16 18.21 0.27
C GLU A 26 3.14 17.21 0.85
N GLU A 27 3.23 17.13 2.18
CA GLU A 27 4.17 16.23 2.83
C GLU A 27 3.78 14.76 2.75
N VAL A 28 2.56 14.46 2.26
CA VAL A 28 2.12 13.07 2.13
C VAL A 28 3.01 12.27 1.18
N GLY A 29 3.76 12.95 0.32
CA GLY A 29 4.72 12.28 -0.56
C GLY A 29 5.71 11.39 0.17
N LEU A 30 5.99 11.69 1.44
CA LEU A 30 6.85 10.85 2.26
C LEU A 30 6.23 9.47 2.55
N LEU A 31 4.92 9.36 2.42
CA LEU A 31 4.16 8.14 2.69
C LEU A 31 3.66 7.47 1.42
N LEU A 32 4.08 7.93 0.26
CA LEU A 32 3.69 7.37 -1.02
C LEU A 32 4.91 6.77 -1.72
N PRO A 33 4.69 5.78 -2.62
CA PRO A 33 3.43 5.09 -2.90
C PRO A 33 3.07 4.07 -1.81
N CYS A 34 1.87 3.47 -1.91
CA CYS A 34 1.53 2.35 -1.05
C CYS A 34 2.35 1.14 -1.47
N ASN A 35 3.09 0.58 -0.54
CA ASN A 35 3.94 -0.54 -0.86
C ASN A 35 3.19 -1.87 -0.76
N VAL A 36 3.48 -2.75 -1.70
CA VAL A 36 3.07 -4.14 -1.69
C VAL A 36 4.34 -4.97 -1.71
N ILE A 37 4.47 -5.90 -0.79
CA ILE A 37 5.62 -6.81 -0.79
C ILE A 37 5.18 -8.21 -1.13
N VAL A 38 6.02 -8.90 -1.87
CA VAL A 38 5.80 -10.29 -2.27
C VAL A 38 7.07 -11.05 -1.97
N TYR A 39 6.98 -12.12 -1.21
CA TYR A 39 8.17 -12.89 -0.88
C TYR A 39 7.85 -14.37 -0.66
N GLU A 40 8.89 -15.17 -0.70
CA GLU A 40 8.80 -16.60 -0.43
C GLU A 40 8.62 -16.83 1.06
N ALA A 41 7.59 -17.60 1.44
CA ALA A 41 7.41 -17.99 2.81
C ALA A 41 8.44 -19.09 3.18
N ASP A 42 8.93 -19.07 4.42
CA ASP A 42 9.91 -20.07 4.87
C ASP A 42 9.36 -21.50 4.80
N GLU A 43 8.06 -21.64 4.96
CA GLU A 43 7.39 -22.95 4.96
C GLU A 43 6.86 -23.34 3.57
N GLY A 44 7.23 -22.60 2.55
CA GLY A 44 6.73 -22.78 1.19
C GLY A 44 5.55 -21.86 0.90
N GLY A 45 5.34 -21.60 -0.39
CA GLY A 45 4.30 -20.70 -0.83
C GLY A 45 4.77 -19.25 -0.91
N THR A 46 3.85 -18.38 -1.23
CA THR A 46 4.13 -16.97 -1.45
C THR A 46 3.28 -16.12 -0.51
N VAL A 47 3.92 -15.14 0.11
CA VAL A 47 3.24 -14.16 0.96
C VAL A 47 3.11 -12.85 0.19
N VAL A 48 1.91 -12.26 0.21
CA VAL A 48 1.64 -10.92 -0.32
C VAL A 48 1.15 -10.08 0.86
N SER A 49 1.84 -8.99 1.12
CA SER A 49 1.44 -8.06 2.19
C SER A 49 1.25 -6.68 1.61
N ILE A 50 0.16 -6.04 1.99
CA ILE A 50 -0.22 -4.72 1.49
C ILE A 50 -0.37 -3.79 2.68
N VAL A 51 0.24 -2.60 2.60
CA VAL A 51 0.09 -1.60 3.64
C VAL A 51 -1.37 -1.14 3.73
N ASP A 52 -1.84 -0.89 4.94
CA ASP A 52 -3.18 -0.32 5.14
C ASP A 52 -3.09 1.21 5.02
N PRO A 53 -3.66 1.80 3.97
CA PRO A 53 -3.59 3.25 3.78
C PRO A 53 -4.26 4.04 4.91
N ILE A 54 -5.29 3.48 5.55
CA ILE A 54 -5.97 4.16 6.65
C ILE A 54 -5.02 4.33 7.83
N VAL A 55 -4.29 3.29 8.18
CA VAL A 55 -3.31 3.34 9.26
C VAL A 55 -2.15 4.25 8.89
N MET A 56 -1.62 4.08 7.69
CA MET A 56 -0.44 4.83 7.24
C MET A 56 -0.72 6.32 7.12
N LEU A 57 -1.79 6.71 6.43
CA LEU A 57 -2.12 8.11 6.20
C LEU A 57 -2.84 8.74 7.39
N GLY A 58 -3.43 7.92 8.26
CA GLY A 58 -4.10 8.38 9.47
C GLY A 58 -3.17 8.63 10.64
N ALA A 59 -1.86 8.44 10.49
CA ALA A 59 -0.90 8.54 11.57
C ALA A 59 -0.58 9.99 11.98
N GLY A 60 -1.58 10.86 11.97
CA GLY A 60 -1.46 12.21 12.51
C GLY A 60 -0.97 13.27 11.54
N LEU A 61 -0.87 12.96 10.26
CA LEU A 61 -0.38 13.93 9.29
C LEU A 61 -1.45 15.00 8.98
N ASN A 62 -2.64 14.57 8.56
CA ASN A 62 -3.74 15.47 8.24
C ASN A 62 -5.04 14.68 8.13
N GLN A 63 -6.02 15.02 8.96
CA GLN A 63 -7.30 14.30 8.96
C GLN A 63 -8.06 14.44 7.65
N ALA A 64 -7.80 15.50 6.89
CA ALA A 64 -8.44 15.69 5.59
C ALA A 64 -8.02 14.62 4.58
N LEU A 65 -6.99 13.82 4.87
CA LEU A 65 -6.58 12.69 4.04
C LEU A 65 -7.48 11.46 4.22
N SER A 66 -8.33 11.42 5.25
CA SER A 66 -9.16 10.25 5.53
C SER A 66 -9.98 9.75 4.35
N PRO A 67 -10.67 10.62 3.57
CA PRO A 67 -11.43 10.11 2.42
C PRO A 67 -10.56 9.44 1.37
N VAL A 68 -9.35 9.97 1.12
CA VAL A 68 -8.41 9.40 0.17
C VAL A 68 -7.91 8.05 0.69
N ALA A 69 -7.56 8.00 1.96
CA ALA A 69 -7.08 6.76 2.59
C ALA A 69 -8.14 5.67 2.56
N GLU A 70 -9.39 6.00 2.83
CA GLU A 70 -10.50 5.05 2.80
C GLU A 70 -10.71 4.48 1.39
N GLU A 71 -10.67 5.34 0.37
CA GLU A 71 -10.83 4.87 -1.00
C GLU A 71 -9.66 4.00 -1.44
N ALA A 72 -8.45 4.37 -1.09
CA ALA A 72 -7.27 3.56 -1.39
C ALA A 72 -7.38 2.19 -0.71
N ALA A 73 -7.83 2.16 0.55
CA ALA A 73 -8.01 0.90 1.28
C ALA A 73 -9.03 -0.01 0.61
N VAL A 74 -10.15 0.55 0.14
CA VAL A 74 -11.16 -0.24 -0.57
C VAL A 74 -10.58 -0.88 -1.82
N ARG A 75 -9.82 -0.12 -2.60
CA ARG A 75 -9.22 -0.63 -3.83
C ARG A 75 -8.19 -1.72 -3.55
N LEU A 76 -7.35 -1.52 -2.54
CA LEU A 76 -6.34 -2.51 -2.18
C LEU A 76 -6.96 -3.79 -1.62
N ARG A 77 -8.05 -3.68 -0.87
CA ARG A 77 -8.78 -4.84 -0.38
C ARG A 77 -9.37 -5.65 -1.53
N ARG A 78 -9.81 -5.01 -2.60
CA ARG A 78 -10.29 -5.72 -3.79
C ARG A 78 -9.17 -6.51 -4.45
N VAL A 79 -7.98 -5.94 -4.52
CA VAL A 79 -6.80 -6.64 -5.06
C VAL A 79 -6.50 -7.87 -4.21
N LEU A 80 -6.46 -7.71 -2.89
CA LEU A 80 -6.16 -8.80 -1.99
C LEU A 80 -7.21 -9.91 -2.08
N ALA A 81 -8.49 -9.55 -2.13
CA ALA A 81 -9.57 -10.51 -2.27
C ALA A 81 -9.47 -11.28 -3.59
N ALA A 82 -9.09 -10.61 -4.68
CA ALA A 82 -8.92 -11.28 -5.97
C ALA A 82 -7.77 -12.28 -5.92
N LEU A 83 -6.69 -11.96 -5.22
CA LEU A 83 -5.57 -12.88 -5.07
C LEU A 83 -5.94 -14.09 -4.21
N GLU A 84 -6.73 -13.90 -3.19
CA GLU A 84 -7.18 -14.99 -2.31
C GLU A 84 -8.18 -15.93 -3.00
N ALA A 85 -8.88 -15.44 -4.01
CA ALA A 85 -9.87 -16.22 -4.73
C ALA A 85 -9.25 -17.20 -5.73
N GLU A 86 -7.95 -17.10 -6.00
CA GLU A 86 -7.24 -18.00 -6.91
C GLU A 86 -6.69 -19.27 -6.19
#